data_ae099ddbf77e458a8d6aac8cfcfaf8b5
#
_entry.id   ae099ddbf77e458a8d6aac8cfcfaf8b5
#
_cell.length_a   1.000
_cell.length_b   1.000
_cell.length_c   1.000
_cell.angle_alpha   90.00
_cell.angle_beta   90.00
_cell.angle_gamma   90.00
#
_symmetry.space_group_name_H-M   'P 1'
#
loop_
_entity.id
_entity.type
_entity.pdbx_description
1 polymer ?
#
loop_
_entity_poly.entity_id
_entity_poly.type
_entity_poly.pdbx_seq_one_letter_code
_entity_poly.pdbx_strand_id
1 'polypeptide(L)'
;MKTGRSRIVTEVNAPVSRAGYDASNLESFGLIIHNSENIAYDYNSQMVKSNNDWNTADGQQMLWDNARTPVTVVAYAPYISEASLDTPLAINIQSNQTTEENVIASDFLLTKSIVDPKQDLTADGRLKVTLDHAMSKLIIKVTVNNGMEDAAISKLGDMAVNGTIAGGICDLSVPEPVVIPREDAVATTIAPYKGTDGYECILLPQTIIEGFSVNFSYDGKLYIWTAEEP
;
A
#
# COMPACT_ATOMS: atom_id res chain seq x y z
N MET A 1 -18.56 -19.46 -35.89
CA MET A 1 -17.32 -19.47 -35.12
C MET A 1 -17.69 -19.00 -33.70
N LYS A 2 -17.51 -19.83 -32.67
CA LYS A 2 -17.65 -19.40 -31.31
C LYS A 2 -16.47 -18.45 -31.03
N THR A 3 -16.73 -17.15 -30.94
CA THR A 3 -15.76 -16.21 -30.39
C THR A 3 -15.62 -16.57 -28.91
N GLY A 4 -14.66 -17.43 -28.61
CA GLY A 4 -14.33 -17.77 -27.24
C GLY A 4 -13.77 -16.50 -26.54
N ARG A 5 -14.55 -15.91 -25.64
CA ARG A 5 -14.06 -14.87 -24.74
C ARG A 5 -13.01 -15.50 -23.86
N SER A 6 -11.81 -14.95 -23.88
CA SER A 6 -10.72 -15.45 -23.03
C SER A 6 -10.91 -14.99 -21.58
N ARG A 7 -10.60 -15.90 -20.67
CA ARG A 7 -10.58 -15.63 -19.23
C ARG A 7 -9.43 -14.68 -18.88
N ILE A 8 -9.68 -13.76 -17.95
CA ILE A 8 -8.63 -12.93 -17.35
C ILE A 8 -7.92 -13.78 -16.28
N VAL A 9 -6.63 -14.00 -16.47
CA VAL A 9 -5.74 -14.66 -15.51
C VAL A 9 -4.63 -13.67 -15.18
N THR A 10 -4.29 -13.53 -13.92
CA THR A 10 -3.32 -12.53 -13.45
C THR A 10 -1.99 -13.18 -13.07
N GLU A 11 -0.91 -12.45 -13.32
CA GLU A 11 0.42 -12.66 -12.76
C GLU A 11 0.77 -11.43 -11.93
N VAL A 12 1.14 -11.61 -10.66
CA VAL A 12 1.34 -10.50 -9.72
C VAL A 12 2.79 -10.45 -9.25
N ASN A 13 3.40 -9.29 -9.42
CA ASN A 13 4.66 -8.93 -8.79
C ASN A 13 4.36 -8.02 -7.59
N ALA A 14 4.58 -8.55 -6.40
CA ALA A 14 4.53 -7.77 -5.17
C ALA A 14 5.89 -7.12 -4.89
N PRO A 15 5.93 -5.99 -4.16
CA PRO A 15 7.17 -5.32 -3.84
C PRO A 15 8.09 -6.20 -2.98
N VAL A 16 9.38 -5.92 -3.06
CA VAL A 16 10.40 -6.52 -2.18
C VAL A 16 10.68 -5.52 -1.07
N SER A 17 10.00 -5.66 0.05
CA SER A 17 10.16 -4.79 1.23
C SER A 17 10.36 -5.63 2.51
N ARG A 18 10.98 -5.04 3.53
CA ARG A 18 11.15 -5.68 4.85
C ARG A 18 10.08 -5.28 5.87
N ALA A 19 9.20 -4.34 5.52
CA ALA A 19 8.06 -3.96 6.34
C ALA A 19 6.90 -3.53 5.44
N GLY A 20 5.66 -3.84 5.84
CA GLY A 20 4.49 -3.70 5.01
C GLY A 20 4.25 -4.95 4.15
N TYR A 21 3.56 -4.78 3.04
CA TYR A 21 3.32 -5.88 2.10
C TYR A 21 4.56 -6.27 1.32
N ASP A 22 4.76 -7.56 1.13
CA ASP A 22 5.74 -8.13 0.21
C ASP A 22 5.20 -9.41 -0.46
N ALA A 23 6.04 -10.04 -1.31
CA ALA A 23 5.66 -11.25 -2.03
C ALA A 23 5.35 -12.45 -1.13
N SER A 24 5.83 -12.45 0.12
CA SER A 24 5.64 -13.57 1.07
C SER A 24 4.36 -13.44 1.88
N ASN A 25 3.89 -12.21 2.14
CA ASN A 25 2.74 -11.93 2.99
C ASN A 25 1.50 -11.41 2.23
N LEU A 26 1.61 -11.10 0.93
CA LEU A 26 0.48 -10.71 0.11
C LEU A 26 -0.38 -11.94 -0.22
N GLU A 27 -1.51 -12.09 0.47
CA GLU A 27 -2.45 -13.21 0.30
C GLU A 27 -3.69 -12.83 -0.52
N SER A 28 -4.02 -11.53 -0.58
CA SER A 28 -5.13 -11.03 -1.39
C SER A 28 -4.91 -9.57 -1.82
N PHE A 29 -5.55 -9.18 -2.92
CA PHE A 29 -5.58 -7.80 -3.41
C PHE A 29 -6.89 -7.51 -4.14
N GLY A 30 -7.22 -6.24 -4.34
CA GLY A 30 -8.35 -5.80 -5.15
C GLY A 30 -7.93 -5.59 -6.59
N LEU A 31 -8.76 -6.04 -7.53
CA LEU A 31 -8.58 -5.82 -8.96
C LEU A 31 -9.82 -5.18 -9.54
N ILE A 32 -9.70 -3.92 -9.97
CA ILE A 32 -10.71 -3.22 -10.76
C ILE A 32 -10.31 -3.32 -12.23
N ILE A 33 -11.24 -3.75 -13.06
CA ILE A 33 -11.15 -3.65 -14.51
C ILE A 33 -12.35 -2.84 -14.98
N HIS A 34 -12.09 -1.74 -15.66
CA HIS A 34 -13.12 -0.87 -16.19
C HIS A 34 -13.05 -0.80 -17.71
N ASN A 35 -14.13 -1.21 -18.36
CA ASN A 35 -14.31 -1.14 -19.80
C ASN A 35 -15.29 -0.01 -20.15
N SER A 36 -14.76 1.14 -20.55
CA SER A 36 -15.56 2.33 -20.88
C SER A 36 -16.54 2.14 -22.04
N GLU A 37 -16.34 1.13 -22.88
CA GLU A 37 -17.24 0.81 -23.99
C GLU A 37 -18.34 -0.19 -23.60
N ASN A 38 -18.10 -1.01 -22.56
CA ASN A 38 -19.05 -2.06 -22.19
C ASN A 38 -18.97 -2.41 -20.69
N ILE A 39 -19.77 -1.71 -19.88
CA ILE A 39 -19.82 -1.87 -18.42
C ILE A 39 -20.22 -3.29 -17.94
N ALA A 40 -20.75 -4.14 -18.82
CA ALA A 40 -21.01 -5.54 -18.48
C ALA A 40 -19.72 -6.35 -18.25
N TYR A 41 -18.56 -5.75 -18.56
CA TYR A 41 -17.22 -6.31 -18.33
C TYR A 41 -16.41 -5.47 -17.36
N ASP A 42 -17.10 -4.69 -16.52
CA ASP A 42 -16.49 -4.04 -15.37
C ASP A 42 -16.44 -5.03 -14.20
N TYR A 43 -15.34 -5.00 -13.48
CA TYR A 43 -15.10 -5.86 -12.32
C TYR A 43 -14.47 -5.05 -11.19
N ASN A 44 -14.87 -5.34 -9.96
CA ASN A 44 -14.13 -5.04 -8.74
C ASN A 44 -14.10 -6.33 -7.91
N SER A 45 -13.03 -7.09 -8.03
CA SER A 45 -12.94 -8.43 -7.49
C SER A 45 -11.80 -8.52 -6.47
N GLN A 46 -12.08 -9.21 -5.36
CA GLN A 46 -11.01 -9.68 -4.49
C GLN A 46 -10.29 -10.84 -5.16
N MET A 47 -9.00 -10.67 -5.37
CA MET A 47 -8.10 -11.72 -5.84
C MET A 47 -7.45 -12.37 -4.64
N VAL A 48 -7.45 -13.71 -4.61
CA VAL A 48 -6.84 -14.50 -3.53
C VAL A 48 -5.81 -15.47 -4.11
N LYS A 49 -4.72 -15.64 -3.39
CA LYS A 49 -3.64 -16.54 -3.77
C LYS A 49 -4.08 -18.00 -3.53
N SER A 50 -3.93 -18.83 -4.54
CA SER A 50 -4.22 -20.27 -4.45
C SER A 50 -3.11 -21.04 -5.17
N ASN A 51 -2.27 -21.71 -4.41
CA ASN A 51 -1.01 -22.28 -4.89
C ASN A 51 -0.12 -21.17 -5.50
N ASN A 52 0.15 -21.21 -6.80
CA ASN A 52 0.93 -20.19 -7.51
C ASN A 52 0.08 -19.31 -8.42
N ASP A 53 -1.24 -19.42 -8.36
CA ASP A 53 -2.18 -18.66 -9.17
C ASP A 53 -3.02 -17.71 -8.32
N TRP A 54 -3.53 -16.67 -8.95
CA TRP A 54 -4.48 -15.72 -8.37
C TRP A 54 -5.87 -15.96 -8.95
N ASN A 55 -6.85 -16.15 -8.08
CA ASN A 55 -8.24 -16.39 -8.45
C ASN A 55 -9.16 -15.40 -7.75
N THR A 56 -10.34 -15.16 -8.30
CA THR A 56 -11.37 -14.40 -7.61
C THR A 56 -11.84 -15.15 -6.38
N ALA A 57 -12.02 -14.44 -5.27
CA ALA A 57 -12.43 -15.04 -4.00
C ALA A 57 -13.80 -15.75 -4.06
N ASP A 58 -14.70 -15.24 -4.91
CA ASP A 58 -16.04 -15.79 -5.14
C ASP A 58 -16.08 -16.90 -6.21
N GLY A 59 -14.95 -17.19 -6.85
CA GLY A 59 -14.84 -18.17 -7.92
C GLY A 59 -15.44 -17.71 -9.26
N GLN A 60 -15.89 -16.47 -9.37
CA GLN A 60 -16.41 -15.95 -10.63
C GLN A 60 -15.31 -15.81 -11.67
N GLN A 61 -15.67 -16.00 -12.92
CA GLN A 61 -14.76 -15.87 -14.05
C GLN A 61 -14.84 -14.45 -14.63
N MET A 62 -13.74 -13.71 -14.54
CA MET A 62 -13.61 -12.45 -15.29
C MET A 62 -13.25 -12.76 -16.74
N LEU A 63 -13.89 -12.07 -17.68
CA LEU A 63 -13.71 -12.25 -19.12
C LEU A 63 -13.36 -10.92 -19.78
N TRP A 64 -12.49 -10.97 -20.78
CA TRP A 64 -12.33 -9.86 -21.72
C TRP A 64 -13.57 -9.75 -22.60
N ASP A 65 -14.11 -8.54 -22.78
CA ASP A 65 -15.18 -8.30 -23.75
C ASP A 65 -14.70 -8.67 -25.16
N ASN A 66 -13.54 -8.16 -25.52
CA ASN A 66 -12.85 -8.47 -26.76
C ASN A 66 -11.34 -8.23 -26.62
N ALA A 67 -10.56 -8.57 -27.63
CA ALA A 67 -9.10 -8.43 -27.59
C ALA A 67 -8.59 -7.08 -28.15
N ARG A 68 -9.45 -6.09 -28.34
CA ARG A 68 -9.09 -4.85 -29.06
C ARG A 68 -9.39 -3.58 -28.28
N THR A 69 -10.36 -3.62 -27.38
CA THR A 69 -10.72 -2.47 -26.55
C THR A 69 -9.78 -2.39 -25.35
N PRO A 70 -8.96 -1.34 -25.23
CA PRO A 70 -8.18 -1.10 -24.02
C PRO A 70 -9.09 -0.91 -22.83
N VAL A 71 -8.66 -1.41 -21.68
CA VAL A 71 -9.38 -1.28 -20.41
C VAL A 71 -8.51 -0.61 -19.37
N THR A 72 -9.12 0.10 -18.44
CA THR A 72 -8.44 0.59 -17.24
C THR A 72 -8.32 -0.55 -16.24
N VAL A 73 -7.12 -0.80 -15.77
CA VAL A 73 -6.82 -1.77 -14.71
C VAL A 73 -6.27 -1.03 -13.52
N VAL A 74 -6.89 -1.24 -12.35
CA VAL A 74 -6.38 -0.79 -11.05
C VAL A 74 -6.23 -2.00 -10.16
N ALA A 75 -5.04 -2.21 -9.61
CA ALA A 75 -4.82 -3.22 -8.58
C ALA A 75 -4.32 -2.53 -7.30
N TYR A 76 -4.82 -2.99 -6.16
CA TYR A 76 -4.55 -2.36 -4.86
C TYR A 76 -4.63 -3.39 -3.73
N ALA A 77 -3.86 -3.19 -2.67
CA ALA A 77 -3.94 -4.00 -1.45
C ALA A 77 -3.84 -3.10 -0.19
N PRO A 78 -4.61 -3.40 0.86
CA PRO A 78 -5.56 -4.52 1.00
C PRO A 78 -6.81 -4.36 0.11
N TYR A 79 -7.55 -5.45 -0.09
CA TYR A 79 -8.85 -5.39 -0.78
C TYR A 79 -9.87 -4.59 0.03
N ILE A 80 -10.59 -3.70 -0.62
CA ILE A 80 -11.65 -2.87 -0.08
C ILE A 80 -12.87 -3.01 -0.99
N SER A 81 -13.97 -3.54 -0.48
CA SER A 81 -15.17 -3.87 -1.27
C SER A 81 -15.82 -2.66 -1.93
N GLU A 82 -15.74 -1.49 -1.26
CA GLU A 82 -16.34 -0.23 -1.71
C GLU A 82 -15.45 0.55 -2.68
N ALA A 83 -14.23 0.06 -2.99
CA ALA A 83 -13.34 0.73 -3.92
C ALA A 83 -13.98 0.84 -5.31
N SER A 84 -13.96 2.03 -5.88
CA SER A 84 -14.50 2.32 -7.20
C SER A 84 -13.71 3.44 -7.88
N LEU A 85 -13.97 3.65 -9.17
CA LEU A 85 -13.44 4.80 -9.89
C LEU A 85 -14.32 6.06 -9.74
N ASP A 86 -15.48 5.96 -9.08
CA ASP A 86 -16.45 7.06 -8.98
C ASP A 86 -16.26 7.90 -7.72
N THR A 87 -15.63 7.33 -6.70
CA THR A 87 -15.46 7.98 -5.40
C THR A 87 -14.05 7.75 -4.85
N PRO A 88 -13.42 8.80 -4.27
CA PRO A 88 -12.12 8.63 -3.62
C PRO A 88 -12.17 7.60 -2.50
N LEU A 89 -11.17 6.74 -2.47
CA LEU A 89 -11.01 5.67 -1.48
C LEU A 89 -10.42 6.25 -0.19
N ALA A 90 -11.04 5.97 0.95
CA ALA A 90 -10.50 6.33 2.25
C ALA A 90 -9.35 5.39 2.63
N ILE A 91 -8.19 5.96 2.94
CA ILE A 91 -6.99 5.25 3.38
C ILE A 91 -6.66 5.68 4.80
N ASN A 92 -6.50 4.71 5.71
CA ASN A 92 -6.14 5.00 7.10
C ASN A 92 -4.98 4.10 7.53
N ILE A 93 -4.01 4.68 8.22
CA ILE A 93 -2.93 3.94 8.87
C ILE A 93 -3.24 3.74 10.35
N GLN A 94 -2.69 2.69 10.93
CA GLN A 94 -2.81 2.42 12.36
C GLN A 94 -1.94 3.40 13.17
N SER A 95 -2.49 3.99 14.22
CA SER A 95 -1.70 4.77 15.18
C SER A 95 -0.82 3.87 16.07
N ASN A 96 -1.27 2.67 16.35
CA ASN A 96 -0.47 1.65 17.01
C ASN A 96 0.13 0.70 15.97
N GLN A 97 1.41 0.89 15.65
CA GLN A 97 2.15 0.01 14.74
C GLN A 97 3.24 -0.79 15.49
N THR A 98 3.02 -1.12 16.75
CA THR A 98 4.01 -1.84 17.58
C THR A 98 4.17 -3.33 17.22
N THR A 99 3.34 -3.85 16.33
CA THR A 99 3.42 -5.22 15.80
C THR A 99 3.59 -5.20 14.29
N GLU A 100 4.23 -6.22 13.76
CA GLU A 100 4.42 -6.39 12.31
C GLU A 100 3.07 -6.41 11.56
N GLU A 101 2.05 -7.06 12.15
CA GLU A 101 0.70 -7.10 11.60
C GLU A 101 0.10 -5.69 11.43
N ASN A 102 0.27 -4.81 12.41
CA ASN A 102 -0.23 -3.44 12.35
C ASN A 102 0.57 -2.58 11.36
N VAL A 103 1.86 -2.86 11.17
CA VAL A 103 2.67 -2.22 10.11
C VAL A 103 2.14 -2.63 8.73
N ILE A 104 1.90 -3.93 8.51
CA ILE A 104 1.32 -4.45 7.27
C ILE A 104 -0.07 -3.83 7.04
N ALA A 105 -0.92 -3.78 8.06
CA ALA A 105 -2.26 -3.19 7.98
C ALA A 105 -2.26 -1.66 7.73
N SER A 106 -1.11 -1.00 7.87
CA SER A 106 -0.92 0.42 7.59
C SER A 106 -0.38 0.68 6.19
N ASP A 107 0.03 -0.37 5.47
CA ASP A 107 0.56 -0.23 4.11
C ASP A 107 -0.56 -0.26 3.08
N PHE A 108 -0.32 0.40 1.96
CA PHE A 108 -1.22 0.40 0.82
C PHE A 108 -0.42 0.26 -0.46
N LEU A 109 -0.72 -0.80 -1.20
CA LEU A 109 -0.15 -1.04 -2.52
C LEU A 109 -1.10 -0.56 -3.59
N LEU A 110 -0.58 -0.02 -4.67
CA LEU A 110 -1.39 0.51 -5.76
C LEU A 110 -0.64 0.41 -7.09
N THR A 111 -1.39 0.11 -8.15
CA THR A 111 -0.98 0.36 -9.53
C THR A 111 -2.20 0.67 -10.38
N LYS A 112 -2.03 1.50 -11.40
CA LYS A 112 -3.03 1.78 -12.41
C LYS A 112 -2.39 1.79 -13.79
N SER A 113 -3.06 1.15 -14.74
CA SER A 113 -2.60 1.10 -16.13
C SER A 113 -3.77 1.01 -17.10
N ILE A 114 -3.52 1.40 -18.35
CA ILE A 114 -4.39 1.07 -19.48
C ILE A 114 -3.80 -0.17 -20.15
N VAL A 115 -4.60 -1.20 -20.32
CA VAL A 115 -4.19 -2.49 -20.86
C VAL A 115 -4.91 -2.75 -22.18
N ASP A 116 -4.17 -2.94 -23.24
CA ASP A 116 -4.66 -3.48 -24.51
C ASP A 116 -4.51 -5.02 -24.48
N PRO A 117 -5.62 -5.79 -24.40
CA PRO A 117 -5.54 -7.24 -24.27
C PRO A 117 -4.83 -7.94 -25.41
N LYS A 118 -4.68 -7.28 -26.57
CA LYS A 118 -3.96 -7.83 -27.72
C LYS A 118 -2.44 -7.67 -27.60
N GLN A 119 -1.97 -6.63 -26.89
CA GLN A 119 -0.56 -6.22 -26.89
C GLN A 119 0.13 -6.45 -25.55
N ASP A 120 -0.60 -6.24 -24.44
CA ASP A 120 -0.01 -6.08 -23.11
C ASP A 120 -0.10 -7.35 -22.24
N LEU A 121 -0.78 -8.40 -22.73
CA LEU A 121 -0.78 -9.67 -22.02
C LEU A 121 0.55 -10.40 -22.20
N THR A 122 0.91 -11.22 -21.22
CA THR A 122 2.07 -12.13 -21.34
C THR A 122 1.89 -13.11 -22.51
N ALA A 123 2.95 -13.80 -22.92
CA ALA A 123 2.90 -14.74 -24.03
C ALA A 123 1.90 -15.90 -23.82
N ASP A 124 1.58 -16.25 -22.59
CA ASP A 124 0.57 -17.23 -22.19
C ASP A 124 -0.81 -16.59 -21.89
N GLY A 125 -0.99 -15.31 -22.23
CA GLY A 125 -2.27 -14.61 -22.17
C GLY A 125 -2.66 -14.11 -20.75
N ARG A 126 -1.71 -13.95 -19.84
CA ARG A 126 -1.96 -13.46 -18.49
C ARG A 126 -1.85 -11.94 -18.41
N LEU A 127 -2.71 -11.34 -17.62
CA LEU A 127 -2.59 -9.94 -17.21
C LEU A 127 -1.48 -9.81 -16.17
N LYS A 128 -0.42 -9.09 -16.50
CA LYS A 128 0.66 -8.81 -15.56
C LYS A 128 0.32 -7.58 -14.71
N VAL A 129 0.34 -7.75 -13.40
CA VAL A 129 0.09 -6.70 -12.41
C VAL A 129 1.34 -6.52 -11.55
N THR A 130 1.86 -5.31 -11.48
CA THR A 130 2.96 -4.96 -10.56
C THR A 130 2.40 -3.99 -9.52
N LEU A 131 2.44 -4.40 -8.25
CA LEU A 131 1.97 -3.59 -7.13
C LEU A 131 3.15 -2.86 -6.51
N ASP A 132 3.01 -1.55 -6.32
CA ASP A 132 4.00 -0.69 -5.71
C ASP A 132 3.47 -0.08 -4.41
N HIS A 133 4.37 0.20 -3.46
CA HIS A 133 4.00 0.91 -2.23
C HIS A 133 3.55 2.33 -2.54
N ALA A 134 2.35 2.67 -2.11
CA ALA A 134 1.80 4.04 -2.18
C ALA A 134 1.99 4.83 -0.88
N MET A 135 2.61 4.21 0.13
CA MET A 135 2.86 4.79 1.45
C MET A 135 4.34 5.12 1.64
N SER A 136 4.63 5.93 2.67
CA SER A 136 6.00 6.27 3.08
C SER A 136 6.42 5.41 4.26
N LYS A 137 7.66 4.91 4.24
CA LYS A 137 8.24 4.19 5.39
C LYS A 137 9.23 5.09 6.12
N LEU A 138 9.02 5.26 7.41
CA LEU A 138 9.97 5.92 8.31
C LEU A 138 10.80 4.88 9.05
N ILE A 139 12.13 5.03 8.99
CA ILE A 139 13.08 4.21 9.77
C ILE A 139 13.81 5.15 10.73
N ILE A 140 13.77 4.81 12.02
CA ILE A 140 14.39 5.59 13.09
C ILE A 140 15.55 4.78 13.67
N LYS A 141 16.77 5.28 13.47
CA LYS A 141 17.98 4.74 14.08
C LYS A 141 18.53 5.77 15.06
N VAL A 142 18.84 5.33 16.26
CA VAL A 142 19.43 6.16 17.29
C VAL A 142 20.90 5.80 17.44
N THR A 143 21.79 6.79 17.36
CA THR A 143 23.22 6.63 17.57
C THR A 143 23.66 7.36 18.82
N VAL A 144 24.71 6.88 19.48
CA VAL A 144 25.34 7.47 20.66
C VAL A 144 26.78 7.89 20.37
N ASN A 145 27.42 8.61 21.30
CA ASN A 145 28.83 8.99 21.20
C ASN A 145 29.18 9.76 19.91
N ASN A 146 28.41 10.79 19.58
CA ASN A 146 28.60 11.62 18.38
C ASN A 146 28.48 10.82 17.05
N GLY A 147 27.63 9.80 17.04
CA GLY A 147 27.39 8.97 15.87
C GLY A 147 28.43 7.88 15.61
N MET A 148 29.31 7.60 16.58
CA MET A 148 30.33 6.56 16.45
C MET A 148 29.80 5.14 16.70
N GLU A 149 28.71 5.02 17.47
CA GLU A 149 28.12 3.73 17.83
C GLU A 149 26.60 3.80 17.72
N ASP A 150 25.99 2.73 17.26
CA ASP A 150 24.53 2.58 17.31
C ASP A 150 24.07 2.39 18.77
N ALA A 151 22.95 3.02 19.13
CA ALA A 151 22.35 2.82 20.43
C ALA A 151 21.93 1.37 20.60
N ALA A 152 22.22 0.78 21.76
CA ALA A 152 21.76 -0.58 22.05
C ALA A 152 20.22 -0.61 22.03
N ILE A 153 19.64 -1.36 21.09
CA ILE A 153 18.19 -1.42 20.86
C ILE A 153 17.43 -1.87 22.11
N SER A 154 18.07 -2.66 23.00
CA SER A 154 17.51 -3.10 24.28
C SER A 154 17.30 -1.98 25.28
N LYS A 155 18.03 -0.86 25.14
CA LYS A 155 17.91 0.33 26.00
C LYS A 155 16.93 1.37 25.43
N LEU A 156 16.50 1.20 24.20
CA LEU A 156 15.50 2.05 23.56
C LEU A 156 14.10 1.61 23.98
N GLY A 157 13.27 2.55 24.34
CA GLY A 157 11.86 2.33 24.68
C GLY A 157 11.01 3.58 24.46
N ASP A 158 9.71 3.44 24.64
CA ASP A 158 8.71 4.51 24.57
C ASP A 158 8.83 5.39 23.31
N MET A 159 9.07 4.77 22.16
CA MET A 159 9.18 5.47 20.88
C MET A 159 7.82 5.96 20.42
N ALA A 160 7.75 7.23 20.03
CA ALA A 160 6.55 7.84 19.49
C ALA A 160 6.89 8.83 18.37
N VAL A 161 6.16 8.78 17.26
CA VAL A 161 6.24 9.71 16.15
C VAL A 161 5.01 10.62 16.20
N ASN A 162 5.22 11.91 16.39
CA ASN A 162 4.16 12.89 16.59
C ASN A 162 4.05 13.85 15.40
N GLY A 163 2.90 14.52 15.26
CA GLY A 163 2.68 15.51 14.22
C GLY A 163 2.43 14.89 12.84
N THR A 164 2.00 13.62 12.77
CA THR A 164 1.66 12.94 11.54
C THR A 164 0.15 12.89 11.34
N ILE A 165 -0.30 12.78 10.09
CA ILE A 165 -1.71 12.57 9.73
C ILE A 165 -1.88 11.09 9.38
N ALA A 166 -2.90 10.45 9.99
CA ALA A 166 -3.17 9.03 9.80
C ALA A 166 -4.33 8.75 8.83
N GLY A 167 -5.13 9.74 8.50
CA GLY A 167 -6.26 9.62 7.57
C GLY A 167 -5.98 10.26 6.22
N GLY A 168 -6.14 9.52 5.15
CA GLY A 168 -5.92 9.97 3.78
C GLY A 168 -7.03 9.55 2.83
N ILE A 169 -6.89 9.96 1.59
CA ILE A 169 -7.72 9.57 0.45
C ILE A 169 -6.86 9.24 -0.76
N CYS A 170 -7.39 8.37 -1.61
CA CYS A 170 -6.82 8.06 -2.91
C CYS A 170 -7.92 8.10 -3.96
N ASP A 171 -7.80 9.00 -4.94
CA ASP A 171 -8.71 9.07 -6.08
C ASP A 171 -8.23 8.12 -7.19
N LEU A 172 -8.92 6.99 -7.33
CA LEU A 172 -8.58 5.97 -8.34
C LEU A 172 -9.02 6.38 -9.75
N SER A 173 -9.80 7.46 -9.93
CA SER A 173 -10.25 7.94 -11.25
C SER A 173 -9.13 8.60 -12.05
N VAL A 174 -8.22 9.30 -11.36
CA VAL A 174 -7.13 10.05 -12.00
C VAL A 174 -6.09 9.14 -12.67
N PRO A 175 -5.36 9.60 -13.70
CA PRO A 175 -4.37 8.76 -14.40
C PRO A 175 -3.27 8.19 -13.50
N GLU A 176 -2.77 8.99 -12.58
CA GLU A 176 -1.71 8.64 -11.61
C GLU A 176 -2.24 8.82 -10.19
N PRO A 177 -2.96 7.82 -9.64
CA PRO A 177 -3.53 7.93 -8.31
C PRO A 177 -2.43 7.90 -7.24
N VAL A 178 -2.53 8.81 -6.29
CA VAL A 178 -1.65 8.91 -5.13
C VAL A 178 -2.46 9.03 -3.85
N VAL A 179 -1.89 8.59 -2.74
CA VAL A 179 -2.50 8.79 -1.42
C VAL A 179 -2.11 10.18 -0.92
N ILE A 180 -3.10 10.97 -0.52
CA ILE A 180 -2.89 12.29 0.09
C ILE A 180 -3.61 12.38 1.44
N PRO A 181 -3.10 13.17 2.41
CA PRO A 181 -3.81 13.44 3.65
C PRO A 181 -5.17 14.08 3.39
N ARG A 182 -6.18 13.74 4.21
CA ARG A 182 -7.46 14.44 4.18
C ARG A 182 -7.32 15.82 4.81
N GLU A 183 -8.03 16.80 4.25
CA GLU A 183 -8.00 18.19 4.73
C GLU A 183 -8.56 18.34 6.17
N ASP A 184 -9.52 17.50 6.56
CA ASP A 184 -10.14 17.49 7.88
C ASP A 184 -9.41 16.61 8.91
N ALA A 185 -8.34 15.93 8.51
CA ALA A 185 -7.62 15.04 9.40
C ALA A 185 -6.77 15.81 10.40
N VAL A 186 -6.80 15.36 11.66
CA VAL A 186 -6.00 15.93 12.73
C VAL A 186 -4.69 15.18 12.91
N ALA A 187 -3.68 15.91 13.39
CA ALA A 187 -2.40 15.29 13.71
C ALA A 187 -2.56 14.21 14.78
N THR A 188 -1.85 13.12 14.59
CA THR A 188 -1.86 11.97 15.51
C THR A 188 -0.46 11.55 15.89
N THR A 189 -0.36 10.70 16.88
CA THR A 189 0.87 10.05 17.31
C THR A 189 0.87 8.60 16.86
N ILE A 190 1.99 8.15 16.28
CA ILE A 190 2.20 6.76 15.89
C ILE A 190 3.21 6.13 16.85
N ALA A 191 2.85 4.95 17.39
CA ALA A 191 3.75 4.07 18.11
C ALA A 191 4.38 3.09 17.10
N PRO A 192 5.68 3.24 16.77
CA PRO A 192 6.32 2.44 15.72
C PRO A 192 6.68 1.02 16.16
N TYR A 193 6.89 0.14 15.19
CA TYR A 193 7.39 -1.21 15.38
C TYR A 193 8.86 -1.20 15.81
N LYS A 194 9.19 -1.99 16.81
CA LYS A 194 10.57 -2.18 17.26
C LYS A 194 11.20 -3.36 16.54
N GLY A 195 11.97 -3.07 15.49
CA GLY A 195 12.74 -4.05 14.74
C GLY A 195 14.09 -4.40 15.39
N THR A 196 14.90 -5.15 14.67
CA THR A 196 16.26 -5.56 15.12
C THR A 196 17.26 -4.40 15.09
N ASP A 197 17.10 -3.48 14.13
CA ASP A 197 18.09 -2.42 13.83
C ASP A 197 17.58 -1.00 14.18
N GLY A 198 16.41 -0.90 14.81
CA GLY A 198 15.77 0.38 15.11
C GLY A 198 14.27 0.28 15.18
N TYR A 199 13.61 1.40 15.00
CA TYR A 199 12.16 1.47 14.93
C TYR A 199 11.72 1.82 13.52
N GLU A 200 10.56 1.32 13.12
CA GLU A 200 9.99 1.61 11.81
C GLU A 200 8.47 1.75 11.86
N CYS A 201 7.92 2.59 10.99
CA CYS A 201 6.48 2.71 10.81
C CYS A 201 6.14 3.14 9.38
N ILE A 202 4.90 2.89 8.99
CA ILE A 202 4.30 3.36 7.75
C ILE A 202 3.57 4.69 8.02
N LEU A 203 3.78 5.65 7.15
CA LEU A 203 3.16 6.97 7.17
C LEU A 203 2.42 7.22 5.86
N LEU A 204 1.39 8.05 5.88
CA LEU A 204 0.88 8.66 4.65
C LEU A 204 1.97 9.50 4.01
N PRO A 205 2.06 9.55 2.66
CA PRO A 205 2.85 10.55 1.98
C PRO A 205 2.35 11.95 2.36
N GLN A 206 3.17 12.73 3.07
CA GLN A 206 2.80 14.05 3.55
C GLN A 206 4.04 14.94 3.70
N THR A 207 3.83 16.23 3.55
CA THR A 207 4.86 17.21 3.92
C THR A 207 5.00 17.21 5.44
N ILE A 208 6.24 17.16 5.92
CA ILE A 208 6.52 17.32 7.34
C ILE A 208 6.19 18.77 7.71
N ILE A 209 5.30 18.92 8.69
CA ILE A 209 4.80 20.20 9.18
C ILE A 209 5.41 20.54 10.53
N GLU A 210 5.23 21.78 10.96
CA GLU A 210 5.58 22.21 12.31
C GLU A 210 4.96 21.26 13.36
N GLY A 211 5.78 20.88 14.36
CA GLY A 211 5.37 19.95 15.40
C GLY A 211 5.67 18.47 15.12
N PHE A 212 6.23 18.12 13.95
CA PHE A 212 6.73 16.77 13.73
C PHE A 212 7.90 16.50 14.67
N SER A 213 7.77 15.46 15.48
CA SER A 213 8.81 15.09 16.45
C SER A 213 8.85 13.59 16.69
N VAL A 214 10.02 13.13 17.12
CA VAL A 214 10.23 11.75 17.57
C VAL A 214 10.61 11.82 19.05
N ASN A 215 9.78 11.24 19.90
CA ASN A 215 10.03 11.07 21.32
C ASN A 215 10.51 9.64 21.57
N PHE A 216 11.53 9.46 22.38
CA PHE A 216 12.01 8.13 22.76
C PHE A 216 12.70 8.16 24.12
N SER A 217 12.72 7.02 24.79
CA SER A 217 13.56 6.84 25.97
C SER A 217 14.83 6.06 25.61
N TYR A 218 15.95 6.43 26.24
CA TYR A 218 17.20 5.69 26.17
C TYR A 218 17.81 5.60 27.56
N ASP A 219 18.05 4.40 28.03
CA ASP A 219 18.57 4.11 29.38
C ASP A 219 17.74 4.85 30.48
N GLY A 220 16.42 4.87 30.32
CA GLY A 220 15.45 5.49 31.22
C GLY A 220 15.34 7.02 31.13
N LYS A 221 16.06 7.67 30.23
CA LYS A 221 15.96 9.12 29.98
C LYS A 221 15.15 9.41 28.74
N LEU A 222 14.24 10.38 28.85
CA LEU A 222 13.44 10.86 27.73
C LEU A 222 14.25 11.80 26.82
N TYR A 223 14.14 11.61 25.54
CA TYR A 223 14.69 12.46 24.48
C TYR A 223 13.59 12.85 23.52
N ILE A 224 13.69 14.06 22.98
CA ILE A 224 12.79 14.59 21.96
C ILE A 224 13.66 15.12 20.83
N TRP A 225 13.45 14.59 19.65
CA TRP A 225 13.97 15.17 18.42
C TRP A 225 12.82 15.88 17.70
N THR A 226 13.04 17.08 17.22
CA THR A 226 12.06 17.85 16.46
C THR A 226 12.65 18.16 15.09
N ALA A 227 11.85 18.01 14.04
CA ALA A 227 12.27 18.42 12.70
C ALA A 227 12.49 19.93 12.70
N GLU A 228 13.62 20.35 12.14
CA GLU A 228 13.85 21.77 11.83
C GLU A 228 13.01 22.14 10.60
N GLU A 229 12.49 23.36 10.55
CA GLU A 229 11.84 23.87 9.36
C GLU A 229 12.83 23.84 8.18
N PRO A 230 12.37 23.44 6.98
CA PRO A 230 13.21 23.39 5.79
C PRO A 230 13.63 24.77 5.30
#